data_b863e75cf49c1499e9feae2d309750c7
#
_entry.id   b863e75cf49c1499e9feae2d309750c7
#
_cell.length_a   1.000
_cell.length_b   1.000
_cell.length_c   1.000
_cell.angle_alpha   90.00
_cell.angle_beta   90.00
_cell.angle_gamma   90.00
#
_symmetry.space_group_name_H-M   'P 1'
#
loop_
_entity.id
_entity.type
_entity.pdbx_description
1 polymer ?
#
loop_
_entity_poly.entity_id
_entity_poly.type
_entity_poly.pdbx_seq_one_letter_code
_entity_poly.pdbx_strand_id
1 'polypeptide(L)'
;MTFNLEPIAKVQNLLRRLQFQYWYFSQPPWDTGISPPELLEFIRDHQPGRALDMGCGTGTNVITLAKAGWQVTGVDFAPRAIQLAKQKIKNADIQATVTVNDATKLNGITGPFDFVLDLGCFHGISKDGQERYLKQLDHVLAPNGFWLMYGFFKPDPLHSGPGLDEAGLNLISTRLTLLARRDGHDDKRNRTSAWFLYQKLSTPNPTRHV
;
A
#
# COMPACT_ATOMS: atom_id res chain seq x y z
N MET A 1 -13.75 16.98 -31.40
CA MET A 1 -14.16 17.47 -30.07
C MET A 1 -13.71 16.45 -29.06
N THR A 2 -12.61 16.68 -28.36
CA THR A 2 -12.14 15.85 -27.24
C THR A 2 -12.97 16.23 -26.02
N PHE A 3 -13.90 15.37 -25.62
CA PHE A 3 -14.63 15.54 -24.38
C PHE A 3 -13.63 15.50 -23.21
N ASN A 4 -13.61 16.57 -22.43
CA ASN A 4 -12.82 16.62 -21.21
C ASN A 4 -13.41 15.66 -20.16
N LEU A 5 -12.84 14.45 -20.01
CA LEU A 5 -13.29 13.40 -19.11
C LEU A 5 -12.81 13.61 -17.66
N GLU A 6 -11.96 14.62 -17.41
CA GLU A 6 -11.43 14.91 -16.05
C GLU A 6 -12.49 15.12 -14.95
N PRO A 7 -13.61 15.84 -15.20
CA PRO A 7 -14.61 16.03 -14.17
C PRO A 7 -15.29 14.74 -13.75
N ILE A 8 -15.53 13.84 -14.70
CA ILE A 8 -16.18 12.54 -14.45
C ILE A 8 -15.28 11.65 -13.60
N ALA A 9 -14.00 11.58 -13.92
CA ALA A 9 -13.02 10.81 -13.14
C ALA A 9 -12.87 11.33 -11.70
N LYS A 10 -12.90 12.65 -11.49
CA LYS A 10 -12.87 13.26 -10.16
C LYS A 10 -14.10 12.90 -9.32
N VAL A 11 -15.28 12.92 -9.92
CA VAL A 11 -16.54 12.54 -9.25
C VAL A 11 -16.54 11.05 -8.90
N GLN A 12 -16.13 10.19 -9.81
CA GLN A 12 -16.02 8.74 -9.55
C GLN A 12 -15.05 8.43 -8.41
N ASN A 13 -13.89 9.10 -8.38
CA ASN A 13 -12.93 8.97 -7.27
C ASN A 13 -13.52 9.44 -5.94
N LEU A 14 -14.27 10.53 -5.93
CA LEU A 14 -14.95 11.03 -4.71
C LEU A 14 -15.99 10.02 -4.21
N LEU A 15 -16.86 9.54 -5.10
CA LEU A 15 -17.90 8.54 -4.75
C LEU A 15 -17.28 7.27 -4.20
N ARG A 16 -16.20 6.81 -4.82
CA ARG A 16 -15.46 5.64 -4.35
C ARG A 16 -14.88 5.86 -2.95
N ARG A 17 -14.27 7.02 -2.69
CA ARG A 17 -13.76 7.36 -1.35
C ARG A 17 -14.87 7.38 -0.30
N LEU A 18 -16.04 7.93 -0.63
CA LEU A 18 -17.21 7.93 0.25
C LEU A 18 -17.71 6.50 0.50
N GLN A 19 -17.73 5.64 -0.51
CA GLN A 19 -18.09 4.24 -0.36
C GLN A 19 -17.13 3.49 0.58
N PHE A 20 -15.82 3.64 0.42
CA PHE A 20 -14.83 3.05 1.32
C PHE A 20 -14.99 3.58 2.75
N GLN A 21 -15.21 4.89 2.92
CA GLN A 21 -15.50 5.49 4.21
C GLN A 21 -16.73 4.85 4.87
N TYR A 22 -17.80 4.62 4.09
CA TYR A 22 -19.03 4.01 4.57
C TYR A 22 -18.82 2.56 5.03
N TRP A 23 -18.00 1.78 4.33
CA TRP A 23 -17.71 0.40 4.72
C TRP A 23 -17.09 0.27 6.12
N TYR A 24 -16.34 1.27 6.58
CA TYR A 24 -15.79 1.29 7.94
C TYR A 24 -16.81 1.60 9.05
N PHE A 25 -18.07 1.84 8.74
CA PHE A 25 -19.17 1.83 9.73
C PHE A 25 -19.71 0.43 10.01
N SER A 26 -19.44 -0.52 9.12
CA SER A 26 -19.56 -1.96 9.33
C SER A 26 -18.16 -2.57 9.24
N GLN A 27 -17.99 -3.84 9.56
CA GLN A 27 -16.69 -4.50 9.36
C GLN A 27 -16.52 -4.84 7.88
N PRO A 28 -15.60 -4.17 7.14
CA PRO A 28 -15.40 -4.48 5.74
C PRO A 28 -14.78 -5.88 5.57
N PRO A 29 -15.05 -6.59 4.46
CA PRO A 29 -14.63 -7.98 4.28
C PRO A 29 -13.12 -8.20 4.21
N TRP A 30 -12.33 -7.15 4.02
CA TRP A 30 -10.87 -7.19 4.06
C TRP A 30 -10.29 -6.90 5.46
N ASP A 31 -11.07 -6.36 6.41
CA ASP A 31 -10.64 -6.14 7.80
C ASP A 31 -10.85 -7.41 8.63
N THR A 32 -10.01 -8.39 8.39
CA THR A 32 -10.09 -9.71 9.06
C THR A 32 -9.55 -9.68 10.49
N GLY A 33 -8.83 -8.64 10.88
CA GLY A 33 -8.12 -8.57 12.16
C GLY A 33 -6.88 -9.48 12.24
N ILE A 34 -6.49 -10.12 11.13
CA ILE A 34 -5.36 -11.06 11.05
C ILE A 34 -4.38 -10.56 9.98
N SER A 35 -3.11 -10.49 10.34
CA SER A 35 -2.04 -10.19 9.39
C SER A 35 -1.74 -11.39 8.50
N PRO A 36 -1.47 -11.17 7.20
CA PRO A 36 -1.22 -12.26 6.25
C PRO A 36 0.11 -12.96 6.52
N PRO A 37 0.21 -14.25 6.16
CA PRO A 37 1.44 -15.03 6.34
C PRO A 37 2.67 -14.40 5.69
N GLU A 38 2.51 -13.76 4.53
CA GLU A 38 3.60 -13.11 3.78
C GLU A 38 4.22 -11.95 4.57
N LEU A 39 3.40 -11.19 5.30
CA LEU A 39 3.91 -10.16 6.19
C LEU A 39 4.65 -10.78 7.39
N LEU A 40 4.13 -11.86 7.97
CA LEU A 40 4.76 -12.55 9.10
C LEU A 40 6.11 -13.19 8.68
N GLU A 41 6.18 -13.77 7.49
CA GLU A 41 7.42 -14.27 6.89
C GLU A 41 8.43 -13.13 6.72
N PHE A 42 8.01 -12.00 6.14
CA PHE A 42 8.88 -10.83 5.98
C PHE A 42 9.44 -10.34 7.32
N ILE A 43 8.58 -10.21 8.34
CA ILE A 43 8.97 -9.78 9.69
C ILE A 43 9.99 -10.74 10.32
N ARG A 44 9.82 -12.05 10.15
CA ARG A 44 10.75 -13.06 10.68
C ARG A 44 12.13 -12.96 10.03
N ASP A 45 12.17 -12.68 8.73
CA ASP A 45 13.38 -12.77 7.92
C ASP A 45 14.16 -11.44 7.83
N HIS A 46 13.61 -10.33 8.38
CA HIS A 46 14.23 -9.00 8.31
C HIS A 46 14.31 -8.34 9.69
N GLN A 47 15.40 -7.61 9.90
CA GLN A 47 15.56 -6.82 11.13
C GLN A 47 14.58 -5.64 11.16
N PRO A 48 13.98 -5.31 12.31
CA PRO A 48 13.08 -4.19 12.42
C PRO A 48 13.79 -2.85 12.18
N GLY A 49 13.09 -1.98 11.48
CA GLY A 49 13.49 -0.63 11.15
C GLY A 49 12.27 0.29 11.12
N ARG A 50 12.24 1.26 10.22
CA ARG A 50 11.07 2.13 10.00
C ARG A 50 10.16 1.53 8.94
N ALA A 51 8.86 1.39 9.26
CA ALA A 51 7.86 0.84 8.35
C ALA A 51 6.74 1.84 8.04
N LEU A 52 6.27 1.86 6.79
CA LEU A 52 5.09 2.60 6.34
C LEU A 52 4.03 1.60 5.84
N ASP A 53 2.83 1.66 6.40
CA ASP A 53 1.66 0.88 5.94
C ASP A 53 0.74 1.79 5.11
N MET A 54 0.72 1.60 3.79
CA MET A 54 -0.03 2.44 2.83
C MET A 54 -1.41 1.84 2.58
N GLY A 55 -2.44 2.50 3.10
CA GLY A 55 -3.80 1.96 3.16
C GLY A 55 -3.99 1.09 4.40
N CYS A 56 -3.50 1.53 5.55
CA CYS A 56 -3.42 0.75 6.78
C CYS A 56 -4.78 0.33 7.37
N GLY A 57 -5.89 0.85 6.85
CA GLY A 57 -7.23 0.54 7.32
C GLY A 57 -7.38 0.74 8.83
N THR A 58 -7.89 -0.26 9.52
CA THR A 58 -8.07 -0.24 10.97
C THR A 58 -6.82 -0.63 11.77
N GLY A 59 -5.65 -0.71 11.13
CA GLY A 59 -4.35 -0.80 11.78
C GLY A 59 -3.91 -2.20 12.22
N THR A 60 -4.51 -3.27 11.72
CA THR A 60 -4.10 -4.64 12.08
C THR A 60 -2.63 -4.90 11.80
N ASN A 61 -2.14 -4.56 10.61
CA ASN A 61 -0.74 -4.76 10.23
C ASN A 61 0.20 -3.77 10.93
N VAL A 62 -0.27 -2.54 11.17
CA VAL A 62 0.46 -1.56 12.00
C VAL A 62 0.77 -2.14 13.38
N ILE A 63 -0.21 -2.78 14.03
CA ILE A 63 -0.04 -3.40 15.34
C ILE A 63 0.92 -4.58 15.27
N THR A 64 0.81 -5.43 14.26
CA THR A 64 1.69 -6.59 14.06
C THR A 64 3.13 -6.17 13.88
N LEU A 65 3.39 -5.19 13.01
CA LEU A 65 4.72 -4.63 12.78
C LEU A 65 5.30 -3.99 14.06
N ALA A 66 4.49 -3.18 14.77
CA ALA A 66 4.96 -2.52 15.99
C ALA A 66 5.30 -3.53 17.09
N LYS A 67 4.49 -4.59 17.26
CA LYS A 67 4.79 -5.68 18.21
C LYS A 67 6.07 -6.43 17.86
N ALA A 68 6.44 -6.46 16.59
CA ALA A 68 7.69 -7.04 16.09
C ALA A 68 8.89 -6.07 16.16
N GLY A 69 8.73 -4.90 16.81
CA GLY A 69 9.80 -3.93 17.04
C GLY A 69 9.99 -2.89 15.94
N TRP A 70 9.13 -2.88 14.90
CA TRP A 70 9.20 -1.87 13.83
C TRP A 70 8.66 -0.52 14.32
N GLN A 71 9.30 0.57 13.87
CA GLN A 71 8.82 1.93 14.07
C GLN A 71 7.81 2.27 12.98
N VAL A 72 6.51 2.17 13.28
CA VAL A 72 5.46 2.13 12.25
C VAL A 72 4.75 3.45 12.09
N THR A 73 4.60 3.86 10.83
CA THR A 73 3.65 4.88 10.39
C THR A 73 2.60 4.23 9.50
N GLY A 74 1.32 4.42 9.78
CA GLY A 74 0.21 3.98 8.94
C GLY A 74 -0.54 5.15 8.32
N VAL A 75 -0.91 5.05 7.05
CA VAL A 75 -1.72 6.06 6.37
C VAL A 75 -2.94 5.42 5.73
N ASP A 76 -4.08 6.08 5.86
CA ASP A 76 -5.32 5.72 5.14
C ASP A 76 -6.10 6.99 4.82
N PHE A 77 -6.80 7.01 3.69
CA PHE A 77 -7.58 8.18 3.30
C PHE A 77 -8.91 8.28 4.07
N ALA A 78 -9.37 7.20 4.71
CA ALA A 78 -10.64 7.14 5.43
C ALA A 78 -10.49 7.56 6.89
N PRO A 79 -11.03 8.72 7.33
CA PRO A 79 -10.95 9.16 8.73
C PRO A 79 -11.49 8.14 9.73
N ARG A 80 -12.55 7.40 9.35
CA ARG A 80 -13.13 6.36 10.23
C ARG A 80 -12.17 5.20 10.44
N ALA A 81 -11.46 4.75 9.41
CA ALA A 81 -10.43 3.72 9.54
C ALA A 81 -9.35 4.14 10.53
N ILE A 82 -8.84 5.36 10.38
CA ILE A 82 -7.79 5.91 11.27
C ILE A 82 -8.30 6.07 12.71
N GLN A 83 -9.56 6.46 12.91
CA GLN A 83 -10.15 6.50 14.25
C GLN A 83 -10.13 5.12 14.91
N LEU A 84 -10.55 4.08 14.18
CA LEU A 84 -10.54 2.69 14.65
C LEU A 84 -9.11 2.19 14.89
N ALA A 85 -8.17 2.51 13.99
CA ALA A 85 -6.77 2.17 14.14
C ALA A 85 -6.17 2.76 15.43
N LYS A 86 -6.40 4.05 15.70
CA LYS A 86 -5.95 4.71 16.94
C LYS A 86 -6.49 4.02 18.20
N GLN A 87 -7.77 3.62 18.17
CA GLN A 87 -8.37 2.89 19.29
C GLN A 87 -7.73 1.51 19.50
N LYS A 88 -7.54 0.74 18.40
CA LYS A 88 -6.88 -0.57 18.46
C LYS A 88 -5.43 -0.46 18.95
N ILE A 89 -4.66 0.53 18.48
CA ILE A 89 -3.29 0.80 18.90
C ILE A 89 -3.25 1.09 20.40
N LYS A 90 -4.13 1.98 20.89
CA LYS A 90 -4.25 2.29 22.32
C LYS A 90 -4.58 1.04 23.15
N ASN A 91 -5.54 0.23 22.71
CA ASN A 91 -5.95 -1.00 23.42
C ASN A 91 -4.86 -2.08 23.41
N ALA A 92 -3.99 -2.08 22.40
CA ALA A 92 -2.87 -3.00 22.31
C ALA A 92 -1.63 -2.55 23.10
N ASP A 93 -1.66 -1.36 23.70
CA ASP A 93 -0.57 -0.72 24.46
C ASP A 93 0.74 -0.67 23.68
N ILE A 94 0.68 -0.22 22.44
CA ILE A 94 1.84 -0.11 21.55
C ILE A 94 2.05 1.32 21.06
N GLN A 95 3.28 1.61 20.64
CA GLN A 95 3.65 2.89 20.02
C GLN A 95 3.62 2.75 18.49
N ALA A 96 2.72 3.47 17.83
CA ALA A 96 2.67 3.60 16.37
C ALA A 96 1.96 4.91 16.01
N THR A 97 2.30 5.47 14.85
CA THR A 97 1.65 6.67 14.31
C THR A 97 0.68 6.27 13.21
N VAL A 98 -0.57 6.75 13.29
CA VAL A 98 -1.52 6.59 12.18
C VAL A 98 -2.20 7.92 11.86
N THR A 99 -2.34 8.23 10.58
CA THR A 99 -2.88 9.51 10.14
C THR A 99 -3.74 9.40 8.88
N VAL A 100 -4.71 10.31 8.76
CA VAL A 100 -5.49 10.44 7.52
C VAL A 100 -4.60 11.04 6.45
N ASN A 101 -4.34 10.29 5.39
CA ASN A 101 -3.49 10.75 4.29
C ASN A 101 -3.86 10.05 2.97
N ASP A 102 -3.49 10.66 1.88
CA ASP A 102 -3.66 10.12 0.53
C ASP A 102 -2.34 9.49 0.09
N ALA A 103 -2.34 8.17 -0.15
CA ALA A 103 -1.15 7.42 -0.58
C ALA A 103 -0.50 7.96 -1.88
N THR A 104 -1.26 8.75 -2.67
CA THR A 104 -0.74 9.41 -3.88
C THR A 104 -0.08 10.77 -3.61
N LYS A 105 -0.07 11.23 -2.35
CA LYS A 105 0.44 12.56 -1.96
C LYS A 105 1.40 12.51 -0.78
N LEU A 106 1.15 11.66 0.20
CA LEU A 106 1.90 11.47 1.45
C LEU A 106 2.30 12.80 2.13
N ASN A 107 1.35 13.75 2.21
CA ASN A 107 1.61 15.07 2.78
C ASN A 107 2.10 14.96 4.23
N GLY A 108 3.29 15.51 4.52
CA GLY A 108 3.88 15.49 5.86
C GLY A 108 4.43 14.13 6.30
N ILE A 109 4.43 13.12 5.42
CA ILE A 109 5.08 11.84 5.68
C ILE A 109 6.51 11.90 5.17
N THR A 110 7.46 11.77 6.09
CA THR A 110 8.89 11.89 5.78
C THR A 110 9.60 10.56 5.95
N GLY A 111 10.21 10.08 4.87
CA GLY A 111 11.09 8.90 4.86
C GLY A 111 12.47 9.20 5.52
N PRO A 112 13.46 8.33 5.34
CA PRO A 112 13.32 7.07 4.64
C PRO A 112 12.63 5.99 5.50
N PHE A 113 11.92 5.08 4.83
CA PHE A 113 11.38 3.86 5.42
C PHE A 113 12.13 2.65 4.87
N ASP A 114 12.51 1.73 5.74
CA ASP A 114 13.20 0.48 5.36
C ASP A 114 12.22 -0.53 4.75
N PHE A 115 10.95 -0.42 5.12
CA PHE A 115 9.87 -1.27 4.66
C PHE A 115 8.60 -0.48 4.37
N VAL A 116 7.97 -0.78 3.25
CA VAL A 116 6.62 -0.30 2.92
C VAL A 116 5.70 -1.50 2.70
N LEU A 117 4.55 -1.50 3.34
CA LEU A 117 3.48 -2.47 3.13
C LEU A 117 2.35 -1.84 2.32
N ASP A 118 1.82 -2.57 1.35
CA ASP A 118 0.59 -2.24 0.63
C ASP A 118 -0.29 -3.49 0.53
N LEU A 119 -1.35 -3.53 1.31
CA LEU A 119 -2.31 -4.63 1.27
C LEU A 119 -3.57 -4.21 0.51
N GLY A 120 -3.44 -4.10 -0.81
CA GLY A 120 -4.58 -3.84 -1.67
C GLY A 120 -4.90 -2.37 -1.95
N CYS A 121 -3.99 -1.44 -1.67
CA CYS A 121 -4.15 -0.01 -1.96
C CYS A 121 -3.84 0.29 -3.44
N PHE A 122 -2.64 -0.07 -3.91
CA PHE A 122 -2.12 0.28 -5.24
C PHE A 122 -3.03 -0.17 -6.38
N HIS A 123 -3.48 -1.44 -6.39
CA HIS A 123 -4.34 -1.95 -7.45
C HIS A 123 -5.71 -1.27 -7.49
N GLY A 124 -6.07 -0.62 -6.39
CA GLY A 124 -7.30 0.14 -6.25
C GLY A 124 -7.25 1.55 -6.83
N ILE A 125 -6.10 2.07 -7.21
CA ILE A 125 -5.89 3.45 -7.64
C ILE A 125 -5.97 3.54 -9.18
N SER A 126 -6.44 4.69 -9.71
CA SER A 126 -6.42 4.96 -11.16
C SER A 126 -4.98 5.00 -11.70
N LYS A 127 -4.79 4.82 -13.02
CA LYS A 127 -3.46 4.84 -13.65
C LYS A 127 -2.64 6.08 -13.28
N ASP A 128 -3.19 7.28 -13.41
CA ASP A 128 -2.53 8.53 -13.00
C ASP A 128 -2.23 8.57 -11.50
N GLY A 129 -3.10 7.94 -10.70
CA GLY A 129 -2.89 7.77 -9.27
C GLY A 129 -1.74 6.82 -8.96
N GLN A 130 -1.59 5.73 -9.71
CA GLN A 130 -0.50 4.77 -9.58
C GLN A 130 0.85 5.41 -9.87
N GLU A 131 0.94 6.27 -10.90
CA GLU A 131 2.16 7.03 -11.16
C GLU A 131 2.53 7.96 -10.01
N ARG A 132 1.55 8.69 -9.45
CA ARG A 132 1.77 9.55 -8.28
C ARG A 132 2.15 8.75 -7.04
N TYR A 133 1.48 7.61 -6.81
CA TYR A 133 1.82 6.69 -5.73
C TYR A 133 3.28 6.23 -5.82
N LEU A 134 3.72 5.77 -6.99
CA LEU A 134 5.09 5.30 -7.19
C LEU A 134 6.13 6.43 -7.04
N LYS A 135 5.79 7.67 -7.41
CA LYS A 135 6.65 8.84 -7.11
C LYS A 135 6.80 9.05 -5.60
N GLN A 136 5.70 8.92 -4.84
CA GLN A 136 5.76 9.04 -3.38
C GLN A 136 6.55 7.87 -2.76
N LEU A 137 6.28 6.65 -3.22
CA LEU A 137 7.00 5.46 -2.77
C LEU A 137 8.50 5.60 -2.99
N ASP A 138 8.91 6.04 -4.18
CA ASP A 138 10.31 6.28 -4.50
C ASP A 138 10.96 7.35 -3.59
N HIS A 139 10.20 8.38 -3.24
CA HIS A 139 10.67 9.43 -2.34
C HIS A 139 10.85 8.96 -0.89
N VAL A 140 9.93 8.12 -0.40
CA VAL A 140 9.92 7.73 1.02
C VAL A 140 10.63 6.42 1.30
N LEU A 141 10.80 5.52 0.31
CA LEU A 141 11.48 4.25 0.47
C LEU A 141 12.99 4.44 0.52
N ALA A 142 13.63 3.86 1.53
CA ALA A 142 15.09 3.89 1.69
C ALA A 142 15.82 3.22 0.51
N PRO A 143 17.06 3.59 0.20
CA PRO A 143 17.94 2.74 -0.60
C PRO A 143 18.02 1.34 0.02
N ASN A 144 17.90 0.29 -0.78
CA ASN A 144 17.76 -1.11 -0.38
C ASN A 144 16.49 -1.43 0.45
N GLY A 145 15.59 -0.48 0.63
CA GLY A 145 14.31 -0.70 1.29
C GLY A 145 13.39 -1.61 0.47
N PHE A 146 12.45 -2.24 1.17
CA PHE A 146 11.55 -3.24 0.60
C PHE A 146 10.12 -2.71 0.50
N TRP A 147 9.41 -3.11 -0.54
CA TRP A 147 7.99 -2.91 -0.71
C TRP A 147 7.30 -4.26 -0.89
N LEU A 148 6.50 -4.67 0.11
CA LEU A 148 5.65 -5.85 0.04
C LEU A 148 4.25 -5.40 -0.38
N MET A 149 3.80 -5.87 -1.53
CA MET A 149 2.51 -5.49 -2.12
C MET A 149 1.64 -6.71 -2.39
N TYR A 150 0.37 -6.60 -2.03
CA TYR A 150 -0.68 -7.54 -2.45
C TYR A 150 -1.66 -6.84 -3.38
N GLY A 151 -2.04 -7.51 -4.45
CA GLY A 151 -3.05 -6.98 -5.36
C GLY A 151 -3.81 -8.05 -6.15
N PHE A 152 -5.05 -7.70 -6.52
CA PHE A 152 -5.84 -8.46 -7.47
C PHE A 152 -5.50 -8.05 -8.89
N PHE A 153 -5.56 -9.02 -9.80
CA PHE A 153 -5.50 -8.74 -11.24
C PHE A 153 -6.86 -8.30 -11.77
N LYS A 154 -6.86 -7.56 -12.85
CA LYS A 154 -8.07 -7.32 -13.64
C LYS A 154 -8.55 -8.64 -14.21
N PRO A 155 -9.88 -8.90 -14.27
CA PRO A 155 -10.41 -10.13 -14.86
C PRO A 155 -10.12 -10.23 -16.37
N ASP A 156 -10.00 -9.10 -17.04
CA ASP A 156 -9.62 -8.97 -18.44
C ASP A 156 -8.96 -7.60 -18.69
N PRO A 157 -8.18 -7.43 -19.78
CA PRO A 157 -7.47 -6.18 -20.08
C PRO A 157 -8.37 -4.96 -20.34
N LEU A 158 -9.64 -5.18 -20.73
CA LEU A 158 -10.60 -4.12 -21.03
C LEU A 158 -11.38 -3.68 -19.79
N HIS A 159 -11.21 -4.39 -18.67
CA HIS A 159 -11.90 -4.07 -17.44
C HIS A 159 -11.49 -2.69 -16.92
N SER A 160 -12.46 -1.78 -16.82
CA SER A 160 -12.24 -0.41 -16.35
C SER A 160 -12.11 -0.28 -14.82
N GLY A 161 -12.45 -1.33 -14.07
CA GLY A 161 -12.42 -1.36 -12.61
C GLY A 161 -11.00 -1.53 -12.03
N PRO A 162 -10.93 -1.61 -10.69
CA PRO A 162 -9.67 -1.81 -10.01
C PRO A 162 -9.06 -3.18 -10.30
N GLY A 163 -7.73 -3.23 -10.30
CA GLY A 163 -6.95 -4.44 -10.52
C GLY A 163 -5.60 -4.11 -11.12
N LEU A 164 -4.65 -5.00 -10.89
CA LEU A 164 -3.35 -4.98 -11.56
C LEU A 164 -3.52 -5.37 -13.01
N ASP A 165 -2.78 -4.72 -13.87
CA ASP A 165 -2.59 -5.09 -15.27
C ASP A 165 -1.10 -5.06 -15.61
N GLU A 166 -0.75 -5.56 -16.81
CA GLU A 166 0.63 -5.59 -17.26
C GLU A 166 1.28 -4.19 -17.30
N ALA A 167 0.52 -3.18 -17.71
CA ALA A 167 1.01 -1.81 -17.72
C ALA A 167 1.39 -1.29 -16.33
N GLY A 168 0.58 -1.61 -15.30
CA GLY A 168 0.89 -1.27 -13.91
C GLY A 168 2.14 -2.00 -13.39
N LEU A 169 2.29 -3.28 -13.71
CA LEU A 169 3.48 -4.05 -13.33
C LEU A 169 4.75 -3.54 -14.03
N ASN A 170 4.65 -3.22 -15.32
CA ASN A 170 5.76 -2.63 -16.08
C ASN A 170 6.16 -1.27 -15.50
N LEU A 171 5.19 -0.44 -15.10
CA LEU A 171 5.47 0.85 -14.46
C LEU A 171 6.25 0.68 -13.14
N ILE A 172 5.93 -0.33 -12.32
CA ILE A 172 6.67 -0.64 -11.10
C ILE A 172 8.11 -1.04 -11.44
N SER A 173 8.29 -1.92 -12.44
CA SER A 173 9.60 -2.45 -12.85
C SER A 173 10.56 -1.39 -13.37
N THR A 174 10.08 -0.20 -13.75
CA THR A 174 10.96 0.94 -14.11
C THR A 174 11.65 1.58 -12.90
N ARG A 175 11.24 1.26 -11.67
CA ARG A 175 11.68 1.93 -10.44
C ARG A 175 12.24 0.97 -9.40
N LEU A 176 11.69 -0.23 -9.35
CA LEU A 176 11.98 -1.22 -8.31
C LEU A 176 12.30 -2.57 -8.95
N THR A 177 13.16 -3.34 -8.27
CA THR A 177 13.50 -4.70 -8.66
C THR A 177 12.56 -5.68 -7.99
N LEU A 178 11.92 -6.55 -8.77
CA LEU A 178 11.13 -7.65 -8.24
C LEU A 178 12.06 -8.73 -7.68
N LEU A 179 11.94 -9.04 -6.41
CA LEU A 179 12.69 -10.11 -5.73
C LEU A 179 11.90 -11.42 -5.67
N ALA A 180 10.59 -11.32 -5.40
CA ALA A 180 9.72 -12.49 -5.30
C ALA A 180 8.30 -12.16 -5.75
N ARG A 181 7.63 -13.16 -6.34
CA ARG A 181 6.20 -13.14 -6.65
C ARG A 181 5.59 -14.45 -6.19
N ARG A 182 4.44 -14.36 -5.55
CA ARG A 182 3.64 -15.51 -5.13
C ARG A 182 2.21 -15.33 -5.63
N ASP A 183 1.85 -16.09 -6.63
CA ASP A 183 0.51 -16.07 -7.21
C ASP A 183 -0.50 -16.74 -6.27
N GLY A 184 -1.72 -16.23 -6.27
CA GLY A 184 -2.81 -16.70 -5.44
C GLY A 184 -4.17 -16.49 -6.11
N HIS A 185 -5.20 -16.93 -5.42
CA HIS A 185 -6.58 -16.77 -5.83
C HIS A 185 -7.46 -16.41 -4.63
N ASP A 186 -8.32 -15.40 -4.78
CA ASP A 186 -9.36 -15.11 -3.79
C ASP A 186 -10.65 -15.83 -4.23
N ASP A 187 -10.92 -16.99 -3.62
CA ASP A 187 -12.09 -17.80 -3.94
C ASP A 187 -13.41 -17.06 -3.68
N LYS A 188 -13.44 -16.19 -2.65
CA LYS A 188 -14.66 -15.44 -2.30
C LYS A 188 -15.06 -14.43 -3.39
N ARG A 189 -14.06 -13.89 -4.12
CA ARG A 189 -14.27 -12.90 -5.18
C ARG A 189 -14.04 -13.48 -6.57
N ASN A 190 -13.65 -14.76 -6.65
CA ASN A 190 -13.25 -15.43 -7.89
C ASN A 190 -12.26 -14.57 -8.71
N ARG A 191 -11.17 -14.13 -8.07
CA ARG A 191 -10.17 -13.25 -8.68
C ARG A 191 -8.77 -13.76 -8.43
N THR A 192 -7.96 -13.76 -9.49
CA THR A 192 -6.52 -13.99 -9.36
C THR A 192 -5.87 -12.83 -8.63
N SER A 193 -4.88 -13.14 -7.82
CA SER A 193 -4.14 -12.18 -7.01
C SER A 193 -2.67 -12.57 -6.96
N ALA A 194 -1.83 -11.68 -6.48
CA ALA A 194 -0.46 -12.03 -6.15
C ALA A 194 0.10 -11.15 -5.04
N TRP A 195 1.07 -11.70 -4.35
CA TRP A 195 2.02 -10.99 -3.52
C TRP A 195 3.29 -10.72 -4.31
N PHE A 196 3.85 -9.55 -4.10
CA PHE A 196 5.09 -9.12 -4.73
C PHE A 196 6.00 -8.53 -3.66
N LEU A 197 7.25 -8.97 -3.64
CA LEU A 197 8.29 -8.31 -2.87
C LEU A 197 9.21 -7.58 -3.85
N TYR A 198 9.25 -6.28 -3.72
CA TYR A 198 10.14 -5.42 -4.49
C TYR A 198 11.22 -4.81 -3.59
N GLN A 199 12.34 -4.44 -4.20
CA GLN A 199 13.40 -3.70 -3.54
C GLN A 199 13.81 -2.48 -4.36
N LYS A 200 14.04 -1.37 -3.68
CA LYS A 200 14.66 -0.18 -4.25
C LYS A 200 16.17 -0.39 -4.22
N LEU A 201 16.77 -0.58 -5.39
CA LEU A 201 18.23 -0.66 -5.45
C LEU A 201 18.87 0.68 -5.08
N SER A 202 19.98 0.64 -4.36
CA SER A 202 20.83 1.81 -4.22
C SER A 202 21.35 2.16 -5.60
N THR A 203 21.11 3.40 -6.05
CA THR A 203 21.84 3.92 -7.21
C THR A 203 23.34 3.80 -6.90
N PRO A 204 24.15 3.21 -7.81
CA PRO A 204 25.59 3.24 -7.64
C PRO A 204 26.00 4.72 -7.45
N ASN A 205 26.67 5.02 -6.33
CA ASN A 205 27.20 6.34 -6.10
C ASN A 205 28.12 6.70 -7.28
N PRO A 206 27.77 7.69 -8.15
CA PRO A 206 28.69 8.06 -9.22
C PRO A 206 29.90 8.69 -8.56
N THR A 207 31.01 7.92 -8.59
CA THR A 207 32.36 8.36 -8.37
C THR A 207 32.78 8.82 -6.96
N ARG A 208 33.41 7.93 -6.22
CA ARG A 208 34.71 8.32 -5.65
C ARG A 208 35.76 8.04 -6.73
N HIS A 209 36.07 9.01 -7.53
CA HIS A 209 37.36 9.04 -8.21
C HIS A 209 38.41 9.35 -7.15
N VAL A 210 39.31 8.42 -6.96
CA VAL A 210 40.58 8.59 -6.25
C VAL A 210 41.50 9.46 -7.08
#